data_e0e8317d9cb4349f5b2334496f0d1002
#
_entry.id   e0e8317d9cb4349f5b2334496f0d1002
#
_cell.length_a   1.000
_cell.length_b   1.000
_cell.length_c   1.000
_cell.angle_alpha   90.00
_cell.angle_beta   90.00
_cell.angle_gamma   90.00
#
_symmetry.space_group_name_H-M   'P 1'
#
loop_
_entity.id
_entity.type
_entity.pdbx_description
1 polymer ?
#
loop_
_entity_poly.entity_id
_entity_poly.type
_entity_poly.pdbx_seq_one_letter_code
_entity_poly.pdbx_strand_id
1 'polypeptide(L)'
;VMPPAHLLPPEAGSGVAALPYLLIETGLRANEVDKVVRVGDVVSFAQEPVDLAGGALAGHTLDNRVSVAAVTHCLDMLSRRKHAWDVWAVASSQEEVGLTGAFTSPVEIQPDFAIAIDVTFARSIGSSDWRSFPLGSGVTLAWGPNIHPALYDEIAATANELDIPFTREPAPGMTGTDAYAIQVVQSGIPCLLIGIPLRYMHTPVETVSLKDVRRAGRLMAEFISALPLDFMQTLEWK
;
A
#
# COMPACT_ATOMS: atom_id res chain seq x y z
N VAL A 1 24.72 12.41 8.54
CA VAL A 1 25.66 13.16 7.71
C VAL A 1 26.83 12.23 7.41
N MET A 2 27.24 12.16 6.17
CA MET A 2 28.49 11.49 5.77
C MET A 2 29.51 12.54 5.36
N PRO A 3 30.80 12.21 5.39
CA PRO A 3 31.79 13.08 4.77
C PRO A 3 31.40 13.37 3.31
N PRO A 4 31.71 14.56 2.79
CA PRO A 4 31.45 14.88 1.39
C PRO A 4 32.06 13.83 0.46
N ALA A 5 31.37 13.50 -0.62
CA ALA A 5 31.79 12.42 -1.54
C ALA A 5 33.24 12.57 -2.05
N HIS A 6 33.70 13.80 -2.25
CA HIS A 6 35.07 14.09 -2.69
C HIS A 6 36.15 13.90 -1.60
N LEU A 7 35.76 13.67 -0.34
CA LEU A 7 36.64 13.35 0.76
C LEU A 7 36.61 11.87 1.15
N LEU A 8 35.76 11.07 0.48
CA LEU A 8 35.72 9.63 0.65
C LEU A 8 36.82 8.96 -0.17
N PRO A 9 37.43 7.88 0.34
CA PRO A 9 38.33 7.08 -0.47
C PRO A 9 37.58 6.46 -1.66
N PRO A 10 38.24 6.24 -2.81
CA PRO A 10 37.61 5.74 -4.03
C PRO A 10 36.79 4.46 -3.85
N GLU A 11 37.19 3.59 -2.94
CA GLU A 11 36.53 2.33 -2.61
C GLU A 11 35.25 2.51 -1.75
N ALA A 12 35.02 3.66 -1.16
CA ALA A 12 33.83 3.94 -0.35
C ALA A 12 32.62 4.44 -1.19
N GLY A 13 32.76 4.46 -2.53
CA GLY A 13 31.93 5.31 -3.40
C GLY A 13 30.65 4.71 -3.98
N SER A 14 30.19 3.50 -3.68
CA SER A 14 29.05 2.93 -4.41
C SER A 14 28.01 2.19 -3.59
N GLY A 15 28.03 2.27 -2.26
CA GLY A 15 27.12 1.56 -1.38
C GLY A 15 26.15 2.46 -0.62
N VAL A 16 25.03 1.87 -0.19
CA VAL A 16 24.16 2.48 0.80
C VAL A 16 24.92 2.66 2.11
N ALA A 17 24.89 3.87 2.70
CA ALA A 17 25.51 4.09 3.99
C ALA A 17 24.86 3.22 5.07
N ALA A 18 25.64 2.37 5.73
CA ALA A 18 25.12 1.55 6.80
C ALA A 18 24.62 2.42 7.96
N LEU A 19 23.55 1.99 8.61
CA LEU A 19 22.86 2.75 9.66
C LEU A 19 23.79 3.33 10.75
N PRO A 20 24.84 2.62 11.23
CA PRO A 20 25.78 3.19 12.21
C PRO A 20 26.54 4.43 11.75
N TYR A 21 26.59 4.69 10.45
CA TYR A 21 27.27 5.87 9.88
C TYR A 21 26.31 7.01 9.54
N LEU A 22 25.03 6.83 9.79
CA LEU A 22 24.04 7.90 9.60
C LEU A 22 24.00 8.77 10.86
N LEU A 23 24.23 10.07 10.68
CA LEU A 23 24.20 11.04 11.76
C LEU A 23 23.06 12.04 11.51
N ILE A 24 22.38 12.42 12.58
CA ILE A 24 21.38 13.48 12.57
C ILE A 24 22.01 14.70 13.21
N GLU A 25 22.19 15.76 12.43
CA GLU A 25 22.68 17.04 12.94
C GLU A 25 21.53 17.82 13.59
N THR A 26 21.63 18.05 14.89
CA THR A 26 20.58 18.75 15.65
C THR A 26 20.94 20.22 15.91
N GLY A 27 22.18 20.64 15.68
CA GLY A 27 22.69 21.97 16.06
C GLY A 27 22.81 22.19 17.58
N LEU A 28 22.52 21.17 18.39
CA LEU A 28 22.59 21.24 19.85
C LEU A 28 23.91 20.69 20.38
N ARG A 29 24.29 21.13 21.61
CA ARG A 29 25.40 20.52 22.31
C ARG A 29 25.02 19.18 22.90
N ALA A 30 25.98 18.28 23.13
CA ALA A 30 25.70 16.90 23.59
C ALA A 30 24.83 16.88 24.87
N ASN A 31 25.11 17.70 25.87
CA ASN A 31 24.33 17.79 27.10
C ASN A 31 22.92 18.40 26.94
N GLU A 32 22.64 19.00 25.81
CA GLU A 32 21.30 19.49 25.43
C GLU A 32 20.53 18.39 24.66
N VAL A 33 21.23 17.66 23.79
CA VAL A 33 20.66 16.51 23.07
C VAL A 33 20.16 15.47 24.06
N ASP A 34 20.95 15.11 25.08
CA ASP A 34 20.59 14.11 26.09
C ASP A 34 19.28 14.41 26.86
N LYS A 35 18.85 15.68 26.84
CA LYS A 35 17.58 16.09 27.48
C LYS A 35 16.35 15.91 26.61
N VAL A 36 16.52 15.86 25.31
CA VAL A 36 15.41 15.89 24.31
C VAL A 36 15.36 14.68 23.39
N VAL A 37 16.44 13.92 23.31
CA VAL A 37 16.54 12.71 22.45
C VAL A 37 17.00 11.54 23.31
N ARG A 38 16.36 10.38 23.13
CA ARG A 38 16.69 9.13 23.80
C ARG A 38 16.98 8.04 22.80
N VAL A 39 17.78 7.06 23.19
CA VAL A 39 17.98 5.85 22.41
C VAL A 39 16.63 5.13 22.25
N GLY A 40 16.23 4.84 21.01
CA GLY A 40 14.95 4.25 20.67
C GLY A 40 13.90 5.25 20.19
N ASP A 41 14.16 6.55 20.26
CA ASP A 41 13.27 7.53 19.66
C ASP A 41 13.25 7.38 18.14
N VAL A 42 12.05 7.43 17.55
CA VAL A 42 11.86 7.35 16.11
C VAL A 42 12.14 8.70 15.45
N VAL A 43 12.64 8.65 14.21
CA VAL A 43 12.96 9.83 13.42
C VAL A 43 12.28 9.72 12.08
N SER A 44 11.65 10.81 11.62
CA SER A 44 11.06 10.90 10.28
C SER A 44 11.46 12.22 9.61
N PHE A 45 11.26 12.30 8.31
CA PHE A 45 11.46 13.55 7.56
C PHE A 45 10.30 14.51 7.83
N ALA A 46 10.59 15.74 8.24
CA ALA A 46 9.62 16.82 8.40
C ALA A 46 9.39 17.51 7.05
N GLN A 47 8.78 16.82 6.12
CA GLN A 47 8.51 17.32 4.77
C GLN A 47 7.03 17.12 4.45
N GLU A 48 6.36 18.22 4.10
CA GLU A 48 4.99 18.15 3.61
C GLU A 48 4.94 17.55 2.19
N PRO A 49 3.86 16.82 1.85
CA PRO A 49 3.66 16.35 0.50
C PRO A 49 3.57 17.52 -0.49
N VAL A 50 4.10 17.34 -1.68
CA VAL A 50 4.16 18.36 -2.73
C VAL A 50 3.31 17.93 -3.93
N ASP A 51 2.39 18.80 -4.33
CA ASP A 51 1.64 18.63 -5.57
C ASP A 51 2.56 18.81 -6.79
N LEU A 52 2.55 17.84 -7.67
CA LEU A 52 3.27 17.87 -8.93
C LEU A 52 2.31 18.12 -10.10
N ALA A 53 2.84 18.56 -11.22
CA ALA A 53 2.09 18.69 -12.45
C ALA A 53 1.43 17.35 -12.86
N GLY A 54 0.25 17.42 -13.50
CA GLY A 54 -0.47 16.24 -13.97
C GLY A 54 -1.25 15.46 -12.90
N GLY A 55 -1.47 16.03 -11.71
CA GLY A 55 -2.24 15.42 -10.64
C GLY A 55 -1.50 14.29 -9.92
N ALA A 56 -0.19 14.39 -9.87
CA ALA A 56 0.64 13.55 -9.03
C ALA A 56 0.98 14.25 -7.71
N LEU A 57 1.24 13.46 -6.68
CA LEU A 57 1.66 13.89 -5.35
C LEU A 57 3.01 13.25 -5.05
N ALA A 58 3.96 14.01 -4.51
CA ALA A 58 5.22 13.48 -4.02
C ALA A 58 5.37 13.75 -2.52
N GLY A 59 5.92 12.78 -1.79
CA GLY A 59 6.15 12.87 -0.35
C GLY A 59 6.79 11.61 0.21
N HIS A 60 7.06 11.61 1.50
CA HIS A 60 7.47 10.40 2.19
C HIS A 60 6.26 9.66 2.76
N THR A 61 6.38 8.37 3.01
CA THR A 61 5.34 7.53 3.65
C THR A 61 3.99 7.55 2.93
N LEU A 62 3.99 7.79 1.61
CA LEU A 62 2.80 7.54 0.78
C LEU A 62 2.50 6.05 0.75
N ASP A 63 3.50 5.23 0.88
CA ASP A 63 3.47 3.85 1.33
C ASP A 63 3.31 3.79 2.86
N ASN A 64 2.12 3.48 3.43
CA ASN A 64 0.91 3.19 2.68
C ASN A 64 -0.25 4.15 3.05
N ARG A 65 0.01 5.43 3.18
CA ARG A 65 -1.02 6.46 3.49
C ARG A 65 -1.98 6.68 2.33
N VAL A 66 -1.55 6.41 1.10
CA VAL A 66 -2.44 6.54 -0.06
C VAL A 66 -3.54 5.49 -0.05
N SER A 67 -3.29 4.29 0.45
CA SER A 67 -4.31 3.28 0.65
C SER A 67 -5.30 3.67 1.73
N VAL A 68 -4.84 4.28 2.83
CA VAL A 68 -5.74 4.87 3.84
C VAL A 68 -6.66 5.93 3.22
N ALA A 69 -6.12 6.79 2.36
CA ALA A 69 -6.92 7.79 1.64
C ALA A 69 -7.94 7.13 0.68
N ALA A 70 -7.56 6.06 -0.02
CA ALA A 70 -8.47 5.32 -0.89
C ALA A 70 -9.59 4.62 -0.10
N VAL A 71 -9.27 4.01 1.06
CA VAL A 71 -10.27 3.42 1.97
C VAL A 71 -11.21 4.49 2.52
N THR A 72 -10.68 5.65 2.93
CA THR A 72 -11.50 6.78 3.38
C THR A 72 -12.45 7.25 2.29
N HIS A 73 -11.97 7.35 1.04
CA HIS A 73 -12.82 7.68 -0.11
C HIS A 73 -13.90 6.62 -0.37
N CYS A 74 -13.57 5.33 -0.25
CA CYS A 74 -14.52 4.24 -0.32
C CYS A 74 -15.63 4.39 0.73
N LEU A 75 -15.28 4.61 1.99
CA LEU A 75 -16.26 4.80 3.08
C LEU A 75 -17.15 6.03 2.87
N ASP A 76 -16.59 7.15 2.39
CA ASP A 76 -17.40 8.34 2.04
C ASP A 76 -18.42 8.02 0.94
N MET A 77 -18.06 7.23 -0.05
CA MET A 77 -18.98 6.80 -1.09
C MET A 77 -20.05 5.85 -0.54
N LEU A 78 -19.66 4.86 0.27
CA LEU A 78 -20.58 3.89 0.88
C LEU A 78 -21.57 4.55 1.83
N SER A 79 -21.17 5.58 2.57
CA SER A 79 -22.05 6.31 3.49
C SER A 79 -23.28 6.92 2.80
N ARG A 80 -23.23 7.09 1.48
CA ARG A 80 -24.30 7.69 0.66
C ARG A 80 -25.00 6.66 -0.24
N ARG A 81 -24.71 5.36 -0.06
CA ARG A 81 -25.19 4.27 -0.89
C ARG A 81 -25.78 3.15 -0.04
N LYS A 82 -26.70 2.41 -0.62
CA LYS A 82 -27.16 1.17 -0.02
C LYS A 82 -26.14 0.07 -0.32
N HIS A 83 -25.79 -0.67 0.70
CA HIS A 83 -25.01 -1.91 0.59
C HIS A 83 -25.55 -2.92 1.60
N ALA A 84 -25.34 -4.19 1.33
CA ALA A 84 -25.91 -5.28 2.13
C ALA A 84 -24.93 -5.80 3.21
N TRP A 85 -23.67 -5.37 3.17
CA TRP A 85 -22.58 -5.90 3.99
C TRP A 85 -22.15 -4.93 5.08
N ASP A 86 -21.77 -5.45 6.22
CA ASP A 86 -21.04 -4.69 7.24
C ASP A 86 -19.60 -4.49 6.75
N VAL A 87 -19.13 -3.25 6.77
CA VAL A 87 -17.81 -2.89 6.22
C VAL A 87 -16.90 -2.37 7.32
N TRP A 88 -15.79 -3.04 7.50
CA TRP A 88 -14.74 -2.67 8.44
C TRP A 88 -13.55 -2.09 7.69
N ALA A 89 -13.21 -0.84 7.97
CA ALA A 89 -11.98 -0.22 7.49
C ALA A 89 -10.88 -0.40 8.54
N VAL A 90 -9.81 -1.05 8.16
CA VAL A 90 -8.69 -1.37 9.04
C VAL A 90 -7.42 -0.70 8.54
N ALA A 91 -6.79 0.11 9.38
CA ALA A 91 -5.42 0.56 9.18
C ALA A 91 -4.54 -0.34 10.06
N SER A 92 -3.93 -1.34 9.47
CA SER A 92 -3.07 -2.29 10.16
C SER A 92 -1.78 -1.63 10.62
N SER A 93 -1.19 -2.15 11.68
CA SER A 93 0.11 -1.73 12.16
C SER A 93 1.18 -2.75 11.81
N GLN A 94 2.44 -2.30 11.72
CA GLN A 94 3.61 -3.14 11.54
C GLN A 94 3.58 -3.97 10.23
N GLU A 95 3.00 -3.45 9.17
CA GLU A 95 3.03 -4.08 7.85
C GLU A 95 4.48 -4.25 7.40
N GLU A 96 5.28 -3.19 7.40
CA GLU A 96 6.67 -3.08 6.96
C GLU A 96 7.68 -3.92 7.77
N VAL A 97 7.27 -4.45 8.91
CA VAL A 97 8.14 -5.21 9.83
C VAL A 97 7.59 -6.58 10.19
N GLY A 98 6.71 -7.13 9.34
CA GLY A 98 6.26 -8.51 9.51
C GLY A 98 4.75 -8.72 9.49
N LEU A 99 3.95 -7.77 8.96
CA LEU A 99 2.50 -7.90 8.73
C LEU A 99 1.69 -8.18 10.02
N THR A 100 2.19 -7.76 11.18
CA THR A 100 1.67 -8.20 12.49
C THR A 100 0.22 -7.78 12.72
N GLY A 101 -0.14 -6.55 12.29
CA GLY A 101 -1.50 -6.06 12.36
C GLY A 101 -2.49 -6.87 11.51
N ALA A 102 -2.03 -7.35 10.34
CA ALA A 102 -2.81 -8.16 9.44
C ALA A 102 -3.02 -9.61 9.94
N PHE A 103 -2.14 -10.12 10.78
CA PHE A 103 -2.37 -11.39 11.47
C PHE A 103 -3.35 -11.25 12.63
N THR A 104 -3.41 -10.12 13.30
CA THR A 104 -4.15 -9.96 14.55
C THR A 104 -5.55 -9.38 14.36
N SER A 105 -5.73 -8.36 13.51
CA SER A 105 -7.02 -7.70 13.32
C SER A 105 -8.14 -8.63 12.81
N PRO A 106 -7.88 -9.59 11.88
CA PRO A 106 -8.94 -10.48 11.43
C PRO A 106 -9.42 -11.48 12.49
N VAL A 107 -8.61 -11.75 13.51
CA VAL A 107 -9.01 -12.62 14.63
C VAL A 107 -10.16 -12.02 15.42
N GLU A 108 -10.13 -10.71 15.63
CA GLU A 108 -11.18 -9.98 16.34
C GLU A 108 -12.39 -9.71 15.44
N ILE A 109 -12.16 -9.27 14.20
CA ILE A 109 -13.22 -8.86 13.27
C ILE A 109 -13.97 -10.06 12.71
N GLN A 110 -13.28 -11.18 12.45
CA GLN A 110 -13.82 -12.40 11.83
C GLN A 110 -14.53 -12.11 10.49
N PRO A 111 -13.87 -11.49 9.52
CA PRO A 111 -14.52 -11.12 8.26
C PRO A 111 -14.78 -12.35 7.39
N ASP A 112 -15.86 -12.31 6.60
CA ASP A 112 -16.16 -13.34 5.59
C ASP A 112 -15.14 -13.33 4.45
N PHE A 113 -14.65 -12.16 4.06
CA PHE A 113 -13.54 -11.98 3.12
C PHE A 113 -12.83 -10.63 3.39
N ALA A 114 -11.67 -10.44 2.80
CA ALA A 114 -10.90 -9.22 2.95
C ALA A 114 -10.45 -8.64 1.60
N ILE A 115 -10.41 -7.32 1.53
CA ILE A 115 -9.79 -6.56 0.44
C ILE A 115 -8.56 -5.86 1.04
N ALA A 116 -7.37 -6.39 0.76
CA ALA A 116 -6.16 -5.66 1.04
C ALA A 116 -5.94 -4.60 -0.05
N ILE A 117 -5.44 -3.45 0.37
CA ILE A 117 -5.07 -2.39 -0.56
C ILE A 117 -3.69 -1.90 -0.21
N ASP A 118 -2.81 -1.91 -1.18
CA ASP A 118 -1.41 -1.56 -1.00
C ASP A 118 -0.86 -0.78 -2.19
N VAL A 119 0.38 -0.34 -2.10
CA VAL A 119 1.09 0.24 -3.23
C VAL A 119 1.79 -0.86 -4.03
N THR A 120 2.06 -0.58 -5.30
CA THR A 120 2.87 -1.44 -6.16
C THR A 120 3.85 -0.63 -6.99
N PHE A 121 4.82 -1.28 -7.62
CA PHE A 121 5.88 -0.59 -8.34
C PHE A 121 5.37 0.14 -9.59
N ALA A 122 5.46 1.46 -9.59
CA ALA A 122 5.22 2.22 -10.82
C ALA A 122 6.47 2.30 -11.68
N ARG A 123 6.28 2.32 -13.01
CA ARG A 123 7.37 2.50 -13.97
C ARG A 123 8.14 3.77 -13.70
N SER A 124 9.47 3.63 -13.66
CA SER A 124 10.42 4.72 -13.46
C SER A 124 11.69 4.47 -14.28
N ILE A 125 12.62 5.41 -14.25
CA ILE A 125 13.94 5.21 -14.84
C ILE A 125 14.61 4.02 -14.13
N GLY A 126 15.03 3.02 -14.90
CA GLY A 126 15.65 1.80 -14.38
C GLY A 126 14.67 0.74 -13.85
N SER A 127 13.35 0.99 -13.87
CA SER A 127 12.31 0.03 -13.47
C SER A 127 11.17 0.07 -14.49
N SER A 128 11.24 -0.78 -15.51
CA SER A 128 10.26 -0.85 -16.60
C SER A 128 9.95 -2.28 -17.05
N ASP A 129 10.15 -3.24 -16.17
CA ASP A 129 9.84 -4.65 -16.44
C ASP A 129 8.34 -4.97 -16.24
N TRP A 130 7.98 -6.26 -16.34
CA TRP A 130 6.62 -6.75 -16.20
C TRP A 130 6.03 -6.55 -14.79
N ARG A 131 6.85 -6.26 -13.78
CA ARG A 131 6.45 -5.99 -12.39
C ARG A 131 6.20 -4.52 -12.12
N SER A 132 6.30 -3.66 -13.11
CA SER A 132 6.11 -2.22 -12.95
C SER A 132 5.00 -1.69 -13.85
N PHE A 133 4.15 -0.83 -13.29
CA PHE A 133 2.90 -0.38 -13.88
C PHE A 133 2.92 1.12 -14.18
N PRO A 134 2.28 1.59 -15.26
CA PRO A 134 2.30 3.01 -15.58
C PRO A 134 1.56 3.84 -14.52
N LEU A 135 2.19 4.90 -14.02
CA LEU A 135 1.56 5.87 -13.13
C LEU A 135 0.39 6.58 -13.83
N GLY A 136 -0.76 6.69 -13.17
CA GLY A 136 -1.95 7.35 -13.71
C GLY A 136 -2.79 6.50 -14.66
N SER A 137 -2.41 5.24 -14.89
CA SER A 137 -3.09 4.33 -15.83
C SER A 137 -4.14 3.42 -15.19
N GLY A 138 -4.38 3.56 -13.91
CA GLY A 138 -5.32 2.73 -13.17
C GLY A 138 -4.65 2.01 -12.00
N VAL A 139 -5.42 1.13 -11.38
CA VAL A 139 -4.97 0.27 -10.29
C VAL A 139 -4.40 -1.03 -10.82
N THR A 140 -3.78 -1.82 -9.97
CA THR A 140 -3.52 -3.23 -10.27
C THR A 140 -4.47 -4.12 -9.47
N LEU A 141 -4.79 -5.27 -10.02
CA LEU A 141 -5.46 -6.36 -9.33
C LEU A 141 -4.49 -7.54 -9.30
N ALA A 142 -4.06 -7.92 -8.11
CA ALA A 142 -3.13 -9.02 -7.94
C ALA A 142 -3.77 -10.35 -8.34
N TRP A 143 -2.96 -11.22 -8.94
CA TRP A 143 -3.35 -12.57 -9.34
C TRP A 143 -2.26 -13.56 -8.96
N GLY A 144 -2.61 -14.50 -8.11
CA GLY A 144 -1.66 -15.49 -7.61
C GLY A 144 -2.22 -16.32 -6.45
N PRO A 145 -1.43 -17.18 -5.83
CA PRO A 145 -1.88 -18.15 -4.83
C PRO A 145 -2.44 -17.53 -3.54
N ASN A 146 -2.16 -16.25 -3.27
CA ASN A 146 -2.70 -15.55 -2.09
C ASN A 146 -4.05 -14.87 -2.37
N ILE A 147 -4.55 -14.93 -3.59
CA ILE A 147 -5.76 -14.23 -4.02
C ILE A 147 -6.84 -15.25 -4.36
N HIS A 148 -8.04 -15.03 -3.84
CA HIS A 148 -9.17 -15.90 -4.15
C HIS A 148 -9.64 -15.64 -5.60
N PRO A 149 -9.66 -16.67 -6.46
CA PRO A 149 -9.92 -16.47 -7.89
C PRO A 149 -11.31 -15.90 -8.19
N ALA A 150 -12.35 -16.35 -7.49
CA ALA A 150 -13.69 -15.83 -7.71
C ALA A 150 -13.84 -14.37 -7.26
N LEU A 151 -13.21 -13.97 -6.14
CA LEU A 151 -13.17 -12.55 -5.75
C LEU A 151 -12.46 -11.69 -6.80
N TYR A 152 -11.36 -12.20 -7.37
CA TYR A 152 -10.66 -11.51 -8.45
C TYR A 152 -11.56 -11.34 -9.69
N ASP A 153 -12.24 -12.40 -10.11
CA ASP A 153 -13.10 -12.35 -11.28
C ASP A 153 -14.24 -11.32 -11.11
N GLU A 154 -14.86 -11.26 -9.94
CA GLU A 154 -15.94 -10.33 -9.62
C GLU A 154 -15.49 -8.87 -9.58
N ILE A 155 -14.36 -8.57 -8.92
CA ILE A 155 -13.87 -7.19 -8.89
C ILE A 155 -13.36 -6.73 -10.25
N ALA A 156 -12.79 -7.64 -11.04
CA ALA A 156 -12.38 -7.35 -12.41
C ALA A 156 -13.58 -7.10 -13.32
N ALA A 157 -14.68 -7.85 -13.16
CA ALA A 157 -15.95 -7.59 -13.84
C ALA A 157 -16.50 -6.22 -13.49
N THR A 158 -16.56 -5.88 -12.19
CA THR A 158 -16.97 -4.56 -11.70
C THR A 158 -16.13 -3.44 -12.31
N ALA A 159 -14.80 -3.61 -12.37
CA ALA A 159 -13.92 -2.61 -12.96
C ALA A 159 -14.19 -2.40 -14.45
N ASN A 160 -14.43 -3.48 -15.20
CA ASN A 160 -14.76 -3.42 -16.63
C ASN A 160 -16.12 -2.75 -16.88
N GLU A 161 -17.16 -3.10 -16.11
CA GLU A 161 -18.50 -2.49 -16.24
C GLU A 161 -18.50 -0.98 -15.99
N LEU A 162 -17.60 -0.50 -15.17
CA LEU A 162 -17.50 0.91 -14.77
C LEU A 162 -16.42 1.70 -15.52
N ASP A 163 -15.80 1.09 -16.51
CA ASP A 163 -14.66 1.68 -17.23
C ASP A 163 -13.54 2.16 -16.29
N ILE A 164 -13.30 1.44 -15.19
CA ILE A 164 -12.17 1.71 -14.29
C ILE A 164 -10.97 0.91 -14.81
N PRO A 165 -9.94 1.57 -15.34
CA PRO A 165 -8.81 0.87 -15.89
C PRO A 165 -8.01 0.16 -14.80
N PHE A 166 -7.63 -1.08 -15.05
CA PHE A 166 -6.76 -1.85 -14.20
C PHE A 166 -5.79 -2.72 -15.01
N THR A 167 -4.73 -3.16 -14.35
CA THR A 167 -3.78 -4.14 -14.92
C THR A 167 -3.71 -5.35 -13.99
N ARG A 168 -3.73 -6.56 -14.57
CA ARG A 168 -3.46 -7.79 -13.80
C ARG A 168 -2.01 -7.79 -13.35
N GLU A 169 -1.79 -7.93 -12.04
CA GLU A 169 -0.48 -8.00 -11.41
C GLU A 169 -0.18 -9.45 -11.04
N PRO A 170 0.73 -10.13 -11.74
CA PRO A 170 1.10 -11.49 -11.37
C PRO A 170 1.85 -11.51 -10.03
N ALA A 171 1.35 -12.29 -9.08
CA ALA A 171 1.93 -12.50 -7.75
C ALA A 171 2.15 -14.01 -7.51
N PRO A 172 3.20 -14.62 -8.11
CA PRO A 172 3.39 -16.07 -8.11
C PRO A 172 3.81 -16.65 -6.76
N GLY A 173 4.12 -15.82 -5.77
CA GLY A 173 4.51 -16.19 -4.43
C GLY A 173 3.81 -15.35 -3.37
N MET A 174 4.52 -15.04 -2.30
CA MET A 174 4.05 -14.10 -1.28
C MET A 174 3.83 -12.73 -1.90
N THR A 175 2.68 -12.10 -1.59
CA THR A 175 2.37 -10.75 -2.12
C THR A 175 3.24 -9.66 -1.49
N GLY A 176 3.83 -9.93 -0.31
CA GLY A 176 4.57 -8.91 0.45
C GLY A 176 3.65 -7.85 1.07
N THR A 177 2.35 -8.13 1.20
CA THR A 177 1.31 -7.23 1.70
C THR A 177 0.43 -7.93 2.73
N ASP A 178 -0.46 -7.18 3.36
CA ASP A 178 -1.43 -7.70 4.33
C ASP A 178 -2.27 -8.86 3.80
N ALA A 179 -2.52 -8.96 2.49
CA ALA A 179 -3.27 -10.07 1.89
C ALA A 179 -2.64 -11.44 2.20
N TYR A 180 -1.29 -11.52 2.21
CA TYR A 180 -0.58 -12.75 2.57
C TYR A 180 -0.86 -13.18 4.00
N ALA A 181 -0.87 -12.25 4.93
CA ALA A 181 -1.11 -12.54 6.35
C ALA A 181 -2.57 -12.90 6.61
N ILE A 182 -3.50 -12.11 6.09
CA ILE A 182 -4.94 -12.27 6.35
C ILE A 182 -5.44 -13.65 5.88
N GLN A 183 -5.02 -14.10 4.69
CA GLN A 183 -5.52 -15.34 4.10
C GLN A 183 -5.27 -16.60 4.94
N VAL A 184 -4.29 -16.58 5.84
CA VAL A 184 -3.93 -17.74 6.68
C VAL A 184 -4.45 -17.63 8.11
N VAL A 185 -5.21 -16.56 8.42
CA VAL A 185 -5.77 -16.39 9.76
C VAL A 185 -6.97 -17.31 9.95
N GLN A 186 -7.11 -17.90 11.14
CA GLN A 186 -8.19 -18.81 11.53
C GLN A 186 -8.28 -20.04 10.60
N SER A 187 -9.40 -20.24 9.93
CA SER A 187 -9.64 -21.32 8.95
C SER A 187 -9.30 -20.91 7.51
N GLY A 188 -8.73 -19.74 7.33
CA GLY A 188 -8.50 -19.10 6.05
C GLY A 188 -9.56 -18.05 5.73
N ILE A 189 -9.13 -16.88 5.25
CA ILE A 189 -10.01 -15.78 4.84
C ILE A 189 -9.77 -15.52 3.36
N PRO A 190 -10.80 -15.61 2.49
CA PRO A 190 -10.67 -15.25 1.09
C PRO A 190 -10.20 -13.81 0.94
N CYS A 191 -9.14 -13.58 0.15
CA CYS A 191 -8.55 -12.24 0.01
C CYS A 191 -8.51 -11.76 -1.43
N LEU A 192 -8.66 -10.43 -1.58
CA LEU A 192 -8.31 -9.63 -2.75
C LEU A 192 -7.11 -8.74 -2.42
N LEU A 193 -6.38 -8.32 -3.45
CA LEU A 193 -5.37 -7.27 -3.33
C LEU A 193 -5.50 -6.29 -4.50
N ILE A 194 -5.67 -5.02 -4.15
CA ILE A 194 -5.67 -3.89 -5.08
C ILE A 194 -4.35 -3.14 -4.88
N GLY A 195 -3.58 -2.95 -5.96
CA GLY A 195 -2.35 -2.18 -5.93
C GLY A 195 -2.51 -0.78 -6.51
N ILE A 196 -1.91 0.21 -5.87
CA ILE A 196 -1.81 1.58 -6.37
C ILE A 196 -0.39 1.81 -6.86
N PRO A 197 -0.16 2.07 -8.16
CA PRO A 197 1.19 2.31 -8.67
C PRO A 197 1.87 3.51 -8.01
N LEU A 198 3.04 3.28 -7.40
CA LEU A 198 3.83 4.25 -6.68
C LEU A 198 5.28 4.18 -7.14
N ARG A 199 5.90 5.32 -7.42
CA ARG A 199 7.33 5.44 -7.75
C ARG A 199 8.15 5.67 -6.50
N TYR A 200 9.39 5.20 -6.55
CA TYR A 200 10.41 5.47 -5.52
C TYR A 200 10.00 5.01 -4.13
N MET A 201 9.28 3.87 -4.07
CA MET A 201 8.84 3.21 -2.82
C MET A 201 9.99 3.15 -1.81
N HIS A 202 9.68 3.36 -0.54
CA HIS A 202 10.65 3.40 0.57
C HIS A 202 11.69 4.53 0.47
N THR A 203 11.34 5.64 -0.20
CA THR A 203 12.18 6.84 -0.26
C THR A 203 11.44 8.08 0.21
N PRO A 204 12.14 9.19 0.55
CA PRO A 204 11.48 10.44 0.94
C PRO A 204 10.72 11.16 -0.18
N VAL A 205 10.78 10.65 -1.41
CA VAL A 205 10.20 11.27 -2.61
C VAL A 205 9.27 10.33 -3.36
N GLU A 206 8.60 9.45 -2.65
CA GLU A 206 7.56 8.61 -3.21
C GLU A 206 6.58 9.43 -4.03
N THR A 207 6.13 8.89 -5.15
CA THR A 207 5.27 9.65 -6.07
C THR A 207 4.11 8.80 -6.54
N VAL A 208 2.89 9.30 -6.39
CA VAL A 208 1.64 8.64 -6.74
C VAL A 208 0.76 9.52 -7.64
N SER A 209 -0.11 8.90 -8.43
CA SER A 209 -1.20 9.59 -9.12
C SER A 209 -2.45 9.65 -8.23
N LEU A 210 -2.92 10.84 -7.92
CA LEU A 210 -4.17 11.02 -7.17
C LEU A 210 -5.39 10.43 -7.89
N LYS A 211 -5.30 10.31 -9.21
CA LYS A 211 -6.35 9.68 -10.02
C LYS A 211 -6.46 8.18 -9.72
N ASP A 212 -5.32 7.51 -9.54
CA ASP A 212 -5.32 6.07 -9.25
C ASP A 212 -5.79 5.79 -7.81
N VAL A 213 -5.44 6.64 -6.85
CA VAL A 213 -5.97 6.58 -5.47
C VAL A 213 -7.50 6.68 -5.45
N ARG A 214 -8.06 7.64 -6.19
CA ARG A 214 -9.52 7.80 -6.30
C ARG A 214 -10.18 6.62 -7.00
N ARG A 215 -9.54 6.05 -8.03
CA ARG A 215 -10.03 4.85 -8.73
C ARG A 215 -10.07 3.63 -7.82
N ALA A 216 -9.05 3.44 -6.99
CA ALA A 216 -9.02 2.37 -6.01
C ALA A 216 -10.19 2.48 -5.02
N GLY A 217 -10.39 3.64 -4.41
CA GLY A 217 -11.51 3.88 -3.49
C GLY A 217 -12.87 3.71 -4.17
N ARG A 218 -13.03 4.23 -5.40
CA ARG A 218 -14.26 4.05 -6.17
C ARG A 218 -14.52 2.57 -6.50
N LEU A 219 -13.51 1.84 -6.96
CA LEU A 219 -13.65 0.42 -7.30
C LEU A 219 -14.10 -0.39 -6.09
N MET A 220 -13.50 -0.19 -4.93
CA MET A 220 -13.93 -0.86 -3.70
C MET A 220 -15.39 -0.53 -3.35
N ALA A 221 -15.79 0.74 -3.40
CA ALA A 221 -17.14 1.17 -3.05
C ALA A 221 -18.20 0.60 -4.01
N GLU A 222 -17.93 0.60 -5.31
CA GLU A 222 -18.83 0.05 -6.32
C GLU A 222 -18.96 -1.47 -6.16
N PHE A 223 -17.83 -2.18 -6.00
CA PHE A 223 -17.79 -3.61 -5.77
C PHE A 223 -18.63 -3.98 -4.53
N ILE A 224 -18.35 -3.37 -3.37
CA ILE A 224 -19.05 -3.66 -2.12
C ILE A 224 -20.56 -3.35 -2.25
N SER A 225 -20.93 -2.25 -2.90
CA SER A 225 -22.33 -1.89 -3.08
C SER A 225 -23.11 -2.86 -3.97
N ALA A 226 -22.44 -3.53 -4.89
CA ALA A 226 -23.04 -4.49 -5.83
C ALA A 226 -23.19 -5.89 -5.23
N LEU A 227 -22.48 -6.24 -4.16
CA LEU A 227 -22.46 -7.58 -3.59
C LEU A 227 -23.82 -7.97 -3.00
N PRO A 228 -24.42 -9.10 -3.42
CA PRO A 228 -25.64 -9.61 -2.82
C PRO A 228 -25.36 -10.26 -1.44
N LEU A 229 -26.37 -10.39 -0.59
CA LEU A 229 -26.22 -10.99 0.75
C LEU A 229 -25.74 -12.44 0.75
N ASP A 230 -26.06 -13.18 -0.30
CA ASP A 230 -25.67 -14.59 -0.47
C ASP A 230 -24.37 -14.77 -1.24
N PHE A 231 -23.60 -13.68 -1.44
CA PHE A 231 -22.38 -13.70 -2.23
C PHE A 231 -21.38 -14.79 -1.79
N MET A 232 -21.19 -15.00 -0.49
CA MET A 232 -20.27 -16.03 0.01
C MET A 232 -20.66 -17.46 -0.42
N GLN A 233 -21.94 -17.71 -0.70
CA GLN A 233 -22.40 -19.01 -1.20
C GLN A 233 -22.02 -19.25 -2.67
N THR A 234 -21.65 -18.19 -3.37
CA THR A 234 -21.22 -18.24 -4.79
C THR A 234 -19.70 -18.37 -4.94
N LEU A 235 -18.95 -18.19 -3.85
CA LEU A 235 -17.50 -18.29 -3.88
C LEU A 235 -17.04 -19.76 -3.94
N GLU A 236 -16.68 -20.19 -5.12
CA GLU A 236 -16.10 -21.51 -5.36
C GLU A 236 -14.60 -21.40 -5.65
N TRP A 237 -13.83 -22.33 -5.12
CA TRP A 237 -12.44 -22.53 -5.55
C TRP A 237 -12.46 -23.26 -6.91
N LYS A 238 -12.04 -22.55 -7.95
CA LYS A 238 -11.92 -23.10 -9.32
C LYS A 238 -10.51 -23.60 -9.59
#